data_658107b5f62c993b2fe690d55b38723c
#
_entry.id   658107b5f62c993b2fe690d55b38723c
#
_cell.length_a   1.000
_cell.length_b   1.000
_cell.length_c   1.000
_cell.angle_alpha   90.00
_cell.angle_beta   90.00
_cell.angle_gamma   90.00
#
_symmetry.space_group_name_H-M   'P 1'
#
loop_
_entity.id
_entity.type
_entity.pdbx_description
1 polymer ?
#
loop_
_entity_poly.entity_id
_entity_poly.type
_entity_poly.pdbx_seq_one_letter_code
_entity_poly.pdbx_strand_id
1 'polypeptide(L)'
;MALLRTVLSGLLVAATFCVVSATSAYADPIRIEHERGTLELPGPAKRVATINWAFTETVIALGLDPVAVADPVDYVEWVEEPALPDEFVDLGQRSSPNLEALRAAKPDLIITIPDIGINYEKLSEIAPVLQLRMFEENRPAFQAAREVFGKIAKATGREAEGAAYLADVDAKLAEYGARTRAALGPDQQLNIIYFFDESTIGMFGDTSLPGSVMAAMNVPMAFHGEVNKWGFARGGLELIAPYAKQSVVYTNPVPDAILDKMFASPMWKFMDFTRNNRVYELPVVWMYGGVPSSLRFAKLLTESIENGPHQ
;
A
#
# COMPACT_ATOMS: atom_id res chain seq x y z
N MET A 1 -37.93 -76.32 60.84
CA MET A 1 -36.83 -75.45 61.31
C MET A 1 -35.88 -75.27 60.14
N ALA A 2 -35.96 -74.17 59.47
CA ALA A 2 -35.23 -73.80 58.25
C ALA A 2 -34.46 -72.52 58.50
N LEU A 3 -33.16 -72.57 58.36
CA LEU A 3 -32.26 -71.44 58.46
C LEU A 3 -32.18 -70.70 57.10
N LEU A 4 -32.55 -69.48 57.15
CA LEU A 4 -32.49 -68.58 56.01
C LEU A 4 -31.07 -67.93 55.92
N ARG A 5 -30.33 -68.17 54.83
CA ARG A 5 -29.03 -67.55 54.55
C ARG A 5 -29.26 -66.44 53.55
N THR A 6 -29.10 -65.23 53.99
CA THR A 6 -29.11 -64.03 53.15
C THR A 6 -27.70 -63.77 52.58
N VAL A 7 -27.57 -63.85 51.24
CA VAL A 7 -26.34 -63.48 50.53
C VAL A 7 -26.45 -62.02 50.15
N LEU A 8 -25.54 -61.20 50.71
CA LEU A 8 -25.43 -59.74 50.38
C LEU A 8 -24.46 -59.62 49.21
N SER A 9 -24.98 -59.34 48.02
CA SER A 9 -24.13 -59.09 46.84
C SER A 9 -23.80 -57.59 46.83
N GLY A 10 -22.54 -57.26 47.14
CA GLY A 10 -22.00 -55.90 46.99
C GLY A 10 -21.71 -55.55 45.54
N LEU A 11 -22.42 -54.61 44.98
CA LEU A 11 -22.16 -54.03 43.65
C LEU A 11 -21.08 -52.96 43.78
N LEU A 12 -19.86 -53.24 43.31
CA LEU A 12 -18.75 -52.30 43.24
C LEU A 12 -18.90 -51.52 41.94
N VAL A 13 -19.40 -50.27 41.99
CA VAL A 13 -19.43 -49.32 40.85
C VAL A 13 -18.07 -48.68 40.75
N ALA A 14 -17.23 -49.13 39.82
CA ALA A 14 -15.99 -48.45 39.46
C ALA A 14 -16.30 -47.21 38.58
N ALA A 15 -16.30 -46.02 39.19
CA ALA A 15 -16.38 -44.77 38.44
C ALA A 15 -15.04 -44.50 37.72
N THR A 16 -14.97 -44.78 36.44
CA THR A 16 -13.82 -44.46 35.60
C THR A 16 -13.86 -42.95 35.32
N PHE A 17 -13.03 -42.19 35.98
CA PHE A 17 -12.81 -40.75 35.71
C PHE A 17 -11.97 -40.63 34.43
N CYS A 18 -12.61 -40.39 33.27
CA CYS A 18 -11.91 -39.95 32.07
C CYS A 18 -11.38 -38.54 32.28
N VAL A 19 -10.10 -38.42 32.62
CA VAL A 19 -9.38 -37.15 32.57
C VAL A 19 -9.17 -36.82 31.07
N VAL A 20 -10.05 -36.00 30.51
CA VAL A 20 -9.83 -35.37 29.19
C VAL A 20 -8.72 -34.36 29.39
N SER A 21 -7.49 -34.78 29.12
CA SER A 21 -6.36 -33.85 28.99
C SER A 21 -6.66 -32.95 27.79
N ALA A 22 -7.13 -31.73 28.04
CA ALA A 22 -7.18 -30.67 27.03
C ALA A 22 -5.74 -30.32 26.65
N THR A 23 -5.21 -30.99 25.62
CA THR A 23 -4.01 -30.52 24.96
C THR A 23 -4.37 -29.18 24.33
N SER A 24 -3.94 -28.09 24.95
CA SER A 24 -3.90 -26.78 24.29
C SER A 24 -3.05 -26.98 23.03
N ALA A 25 -3.70 -27.08 21.88
CA ALA A 25 -3.02 -27.00 20.61
C ALA A 25 -2.41 -25.58 20.57
N TYR A 26 -1.13 -25.45 20.90
CA TYR A 26 -0.36 -24.27 20.56
C TYR A 26 -0.35 -24.23 19.02
N ALA A 27 -1.07 -23.27 18.46
CA ALA A 27 -0.93 -22.98 17.05
C ALA A 27 0.54 -22.65 16.77
N ASP A 28 1.09 -23.19 15.69
CA ASP A 28 2.46 -22.85 15.30
C ASP A 28 2.61 -21.33 15.19
N PRO A 29 3.73 -20.76 15.66
CA PRO A 29 3.95 -19.33 15.59
C PRO A 29 3.96 -18.86 14.13
N ILE A 30 3.35 -17.70 13.89
CA ILE A 30 3.37 -17.05 12.56
C ILE A 30 4.78 -16.49 12.34
N ARG A 31 5.46 -16.97 11.29
CA ARG A 31 6.80 -16.51 10.92
C ARG A 31 6.74 -15.68 9.66
N ILE A 32 7.36 -14.46 9.71
CA ILE A 32 7.36 -13.50 8.62
C ILE A 32 8.78 -12.96 8.44
N GLU A 33 9.32 -13.14 7.22
CA GLU A 33 10.59 -12.53 6.86
C GLU A 33 10.42 -11.03 6.64
N HIS A 34 11.27 -10.23 7.27
CA HIS A 34 11.28 -8.78 7.18
C HIS A 34 12.72 -8.23 7.21
N GLU A 35 12.90 -6.90 7.19
CA GLU A 35 14.22 -6.25 7.06
C GLU A 35 15.22 -6.56 8.21
N ARG A 36 14.75 -7.10 9.32
CA ARG A 36 15.58 -7.46 10.49
C ARG A 36 15.66 -8.96 10.74
N GLY A 37 15.31 -9.78 9.75
CA GLY A 37 15.28 -11.25 9.84
C GLY A 37 13.86 -11.80 9.94
N THR A 38 13.62 -12.78 10.80
CA THR A 38 12.31 -13.43 10.96
C THR A 38 11.60 -12.88 12.19
N LEU A 39 10.40 -12.31 11.99
CA LEU A 39 9.47 -11.99 13.07
C LEU A 39 8.63 -13.23 13.39
N GLU A 40 8.56 -13.60 14.67
CA GLU A 40 7.68 -14.65 15.18
C GLU A 40 6.57 -14.04 16.03
N LEU A 41 5.32 -14.31 15.64
CA LEU A 41 4.14 -13.91 16.40
C LEU A 41 3.46 -15.15 16.98
N PRO A 42 2.98 -15.10 18.24
CA PRO A 42 2.31 -16.25 18.87
C PRO A 42 0.95 -16.56 18.25
N GLY A 43 0.42 -15.66 17.45
CA GLY A 43 -0.84 -15.74 16.72
C GLY A 43 -1.09 -14.49 15.89
N PRO A 44 -2.22 -14.41 15.18
CA PRO A 44 -2.56 -13.24 14.36
C PRO A 44 -2.68 -11.96 15.18
N ALA A 45 -1.99 -10.91 14.73
CA ALA A 45 -2.10 -9.58 15.33
C ALA A 45 -3.52 -9.00 15.17
N LYS A 46 -4.01 -8.35 16.21
CA LYS A 46 -5.36 -7.75 16.26
C LYS A 46 -5.33 -6.25 16.51
N ARG A 47 -4.27 -5.76 17.14
CA ARG A 47 -4.09 -4.35 17.51
C ARG A 47 -2.88 -3.80 16.78
N VAL A 48 -3.06 -3.48 15.51
CA VAL A 48 -1.99 -3.06 14.62
C VAL A 48 -1.79 -1.55 14.68
N ALA A 49 -0.56 -1.10 14.93
CA ALA A 49 -0.15 0.29 14.76
C ALA A 49 0.65 0.45 13.47
N THR A 50 0.39 1.52 12.73
CA THR A 50 1.04 1.78 11.43
C THR A 50 1.76 3.13 11.43
N ILE A 51 3.03 3.12 11.01
CA ILE A 51 3.86 4.34 10.95
C ILE A 51 4.12 4.78 9.50
N ASN A 52 3.45 4.17 8.54
CA ASN A 52 3.53 4.54 7.13
C ASN A 52 2.17 4.34 6.45
N TRP A 53 1.76 5.27 5.61
CA TRP A 53 0.45 5.28 4.95
C TRP A 53 0.16 4.06 4.09
N ALA A 54 1.17 3.53 3.38
CA ALA A 54 0.99 2.33 2.58
C ALA A 54 0.63 1.09 3.42
N PHE A 55 1.06 1.06 4.68
CA PHE A 55 0.68 0.00 5.63
C PHE A 55 -0.67 0.29 6.28
N THR A 56 -0.98 1.57 6.54
CA THR A 56 -2.30 2.00 7.03
C THR A 56 -3.39 1.58 6.05
N GLU A 57 -3.27 1.95 4.78
CA GLU A 57 -4.24 1.57 3.75
C GLU A 57 -4.32 0.05 3.55
N THR A 58 -3.18 -0.66 3.69
CA THR A 58 -3.15 -2.13 3.58
C THR A 58 -3.91 -2.80 4.72
N VAL A 59 -3.71 -2.36 5.98
CA VAL A 59 -4.40 -2.89 7.15
C VAL A 59 -5.91 -2.67 7.02
N ILE A 60 -6.33 -1.47 6.57
CA ILE A 60 -7.74 -1.15 6.35
C ILE A 60 -8.33 -2.01 5.21
N ALA A 61 -7.60 -2.17 4.09
CA ALA A 61 -8.04 -3.01 2.98
C ALA A 61 -8.19 -4.50 3.35
N LEU A 62 -7.47 -4.96 4.37
CA LEU A 62 -7.62 -6.29 4.94
C LEU A 62 -8.80 -6.40 5.94
N GLY A 63 -9.58 -5.34 6.13
CA GLY A 63 -10.74 -5.31 7.01
C GLY A 63 -10.37 -5.19 8.50
N LEU A 64 -9.28 -4.50 8.81
CA LEU A 64 -8.84 -4.21 10.16
C LEU A 64 -8.75 -2.69 10.38
N ASP A 65 -9.12 -2.26 11.57
CA ASP A 65 -8.93 -0.88 12.00
C ASP A 65 -7.58 -0.74 12.72
N PRO A 66 -6.61 0.05 12.18
CA PRO A 66 -5.38 0.31 12.88
C PRO A 66 -5.66 1.07 14.18
N VAL A 67 -5.08 0.59 15.31
CA VAL A 67 -5.29 1.21 16.64
C VAL A 67 -4.51 2.51 16.81
N ALA A 68 -3.48 2.73 15.99
CA ALA A 68 -2.68 3.96 15.99
C ALA A 68 -2.10 4.20 14.59
N VAL A 69 -2.11 5.46 14.17
CA VAL A 69 -1.72 5.90 12.82
C VAL A 69 -0.81 7.12 12.92
N ALA A 70 0.25 7.16 12.13
CA ALA A 70 1.10 8.34 11.99
C ALA A 70 0.68 9.19 10.78
N ASP A 71 0.80 10.53 10.92
CA ASP A 71 0.40 11.54 9.93
C ASP A 71 -1.04 11.37 9.39
N PRO A 72 -2.07 11.23 10.24
CA PRO A 72 -3.43 10.98 9.76
C PRO A 72 -4.03 12.14 8.97
N VAL A 73 -3.63 13.38 9.27
CA VAL A 73 -4.11 14.58 8.55
C VAL A 73 -3.69 14.53 7.09
N ASP A 74 -2.40 14.35 6.85
CA ASP A 74 -1.85 14.26 5.49
C ASP A 74 -2.30 12.98 4.78
N TYR A 75 -2.60 11.89 5.53
CA TYR A 75 -3.19 10.69 4.94
C TYR A 75 -4.52 10.99 4.23
N VAL A 76 -5.38 11.77 4.86
CA VAL A 76 -6.69 12.16 4.29
C VAL A 76 -6.51 13.00 3.03
N GLU A 77 -5.47 13.85 2.98
CA GLU A 77 -5.19 14.70 1.81
C GLU A 77 -4.58 13.91 0.64
N TRP A 78 -3.64 12.99 0.93
CA TRP A 78 -2.82 12.35 -0.11
C TRP A 78 -3.30 10.96 -0.52
N VAL A 79 -3.74 10.17 0.45
CA VAL A 79 -4.21 8.79 0.21
C VAL A 79 -5.70 8.78 -0.06
N GLU A 80 -6.49 9.46 0.79
CA GLU A 80 -7.93 9.62 0.69
C GLU A 80 -8.73 8.31 0.81
N GLU A 81 -8.41 7.30 0.02
CA GLU A 81 -9.03 5.98 0.02
C GLU A 81 -7.99 4.86 0.20
N PRO A 82 -8.24 3.88 1.11
CA PRO A 82 -9.42 3.76 1.98
C PRO A 82 -9.42 4.80 3.10
N ALA A 83 -10.61 5.23 3.53
CA ALA A 83 -10.76 6.19 4.62
C ALA A 83 -10.24 5.61 5.95
N LEU A 84 -9.69 6.49 6.81
CA LEU A 84 -9.33 6.11 8.18
C LEU A 84 -10.57 5.71 8.98
N PRO A 85 -10.45 4.79 9.95
CA PRO A 85 -11.53 4.48 10.89
C PRO A 85 -11.85 5.68 11.78
N ASP A 86 -13.03 5.69 12.40
CA ASP A 86 -13.46 6.77 13.30
C ASP A 86 -12.62 6.86 14.58
N GLU A 87 -12.04 5.74 15.03
CA GLU A 87 -11.28 5.66 16.28
C GLU A 87 -9.88 5.11 16.04
N PHE A 88 -8.87 5.91 16.32
CA PHE A 88 -7.45 5.53 16.38
C PHE A 88 -6.67 6.54 17.23
N VAL A 89 -5.45 6.17 17.64
CA VAL A 89 -4.53 7.10 18.29
C VAL A 89 -3.65 7.78 17.25
N ASP A 90 -3.71 9.11 17.21
CA ASP A 90 -2.79 9.90 16.37
C ASP A 90 -1.37 9.88 16.96
N LEU A 91 -0.42 9.40 16.17
CA LEU A 91 0.99 9.32 16.54
C LEU A 91 1.80 10.57 16.15
N GLY A 92 1.17 11.56 15.54
CA GLY A 92 1.87 12.71 14.95
C GLY A 92 2.70 12.31 13.74
N GLN A 93 3.80 13.03 13.51
CA GLN A 93 4.61 12.84 12.31
C GLN A 93 5.25 11.45 12.22
N ARG A 94 5.15 10.79 11.05
CA ARG A 94 5.73 9.47 10.80
C ARG A 94 7.26 9.43 10.92
N SER A 95 7.96 10.55 10.71
CA SER A 95 9.41 10.66 10.91
C SER A 95 9.81 10.77 12.38
N SER A 96 8.87 11.15 13.26
CA SER A 96 9.09 11.31 14.71
C SER A 96 7.78 11.01 15.47
N PRO A 97 7.30 9.75 15.45
CA PRO A 97 6.03 9.41 16.07
C PRO A 97 6.11 9.50 17.59
N ASN A 98 4.99 9.84 18.20
CA ASN A 98 4.85 9.90 19.65
C ASN A 98 4.84 8.49 20.25
N LEU A 99 5.98 8.07 20.82
CA LEU A 99 6.14 6.73 21.39
C LEU A 99 5.32 6.52 22.68
N GLU A 100 4.98 7.59 23.41
CA GLU A 100 4.11 7.48 24.59
C GLU A 100 2.67 7.18 24.17
N ALA A 101 2.16 7.89 23.16
CA ALA A 101 0.87 7.63 22.55
C ALA A 101 0.80 6.22 21.95
N LEU A 102 1.87 5.80 21.25
CA LEU A 102 1.99 4.45 20.71
C LEU A 102 1.92 3.38 21.81
N ARG A 103 2.66 3.58 22.94
CA ARG A 103 2.60 2.66 24.09
C ARG A 103 1.21 2.63 24.73
N ALA A 104 0.55 3.80 24.84
CA ALA A 104 -0.80 3.90 25.39
C ALA A 104 -1.85 3.19 24.50
N ALA A 105 -1.65 3.15 23.18
CA ALA A 105 -2.49 2.42 22.24
C ALA A 105 -2.42 0.90 22.42
N LYS A 106 -1.42 0.37 23.13
CA LYS A 106 -1.19 -1.07 23.40
C LYS A 106 -1.31 -1.92 22.13
N PRO A 107 -0.50 -1.65 21.09
CA PRO A 107 -0.49 -2.50 19.90
C PRO A 107 0.09 -3.88 20.23
N ASP A 108 -0.30 -4.90 19.48
CA ASP A 108 0.34 -6.23 19.45
C ASP A 108 1.23 -6.42 18.22
N LEU A 109 1.19 -5.45 17.28
CA LEU A 109 2.08 -5.36 16.13
C LEU A 109 2.27 -3.89 15.72
N ILE A 110 3.51 -3.50 15.44
CA ILE A 110 3.86 -2.21 14.84
C ILE A 110 4.39 -2.48 13.43
N ILE A 111 3.85 -1.78 12.42
CA ILE A 111 4.34 -1.91 11.04
C ILE A 111 4.99 -0.60 10.60
N THR A 112 6.23 -0.68 10.08
CA THR A 112 7.02 0.48 9.69
C THR A 112 7.94 0.19 8.49
N ILE A 113 8.54 1.23 7.92
CA ILE A 113 9.58 1.13 6.89
C ILE A 113 10.97 1.38 7.50
N PRO A 114 12.07 0.92 6.86
CA PRO A 114 13.42 1.07 7.41
C PRO A 114 13.98 2.50 7.32
N ASP A 115 13.52 3.33 6.38
CA ASP A 115 14.24 4.52 5.93
C ASP A 115 13.72 5.85 6.52
N ILE A 116 12.87 5.83 7.56
CA ILE A 116 12.26 7.05 8.14
C ILE A 116 12.87 7.52 9.46
N GLY A 117 14.09 7.06 9.76
CA GLY A 117 14.85 7.57 10.94
C GLY A 117 14.34 7.11 12.30
N ILE A 118 13.33 6.24 12.35
CA ILE A 118 12.80 5.71 13.61
C ILE A 118 13.72 4.61 14.13
N ASN A 119 14.03 4.70 15.43
CA ASN A 119 14.82 3.67 16.08
C ASN A 119 13.98 2.40 16.29
N TYR A 120 14.34 1.34 15.54
CA TYR A 120 13.69 0.03 15.59
C TYR A 120 13.65 -0.56 17.01
N GLU A 121 14.75 -0.42 17.76
CA GLU A 121 14.89 -0.95 19.10
C GLU A 121 13.88 -0.33 20.07
N LYS A 122 13.66 1.00 19.98
CA LYS A 122 12.64 1.69 20.79
C LYS A 122 11.21 1.26 20.45
N LEU A 123 10.93 0.96 19.19
CA LEU A 123 9.63 0.40 18.79
C LEU A 123 9.48 -1.02 19.36
N SER A 124 10.53 -1.84 19.31
CA SER A 124 10.53 -3.22 19.80
C SER A 124 10.35 -3.34 21.31
N GLU A 125 10.66 -2.28 22.08
CA GLU A 125 10.34 -2.19 23.51
C GLU A 125 8.83 -2.04 23.78
N ILE A 126 8.03 -1.68 22.76
CA ILE A 126 6.59 -1.45 22.88
C ILE A 126 5.80 -2.67 22.42
N ALA A 127 6.11 -3.20 21.24
CA ALA A 127 5.47 -4.37 20.65
C ALA A 127 6.35 -4.99 19.55
N PRO A 128 6.06 -6.21 19.09
CA PRO A 128 6.68 -6.80 17.90
C PRO A 128 6.64 -5.83 16.71
N VAL A 129 7.76 -5.71 15.98
CA VAL A 129 7.90 -4.75 14.87
C VAL A 129 8.09 -5.49 13.55
N LEU A 130 7.19 -5.28 12.61
CA LEU A 130 7.29 -5.73 11.22
C LEU A 130 7.81 -4.58 10.37
N GLN A 131 9.10 -4.63 10.01
CA GLN A 131 9.74 -3.62 9.19
C GLN A 131 9.81 -4.10 7.74
N LEU A 132 9.12 -3.42 6.82
CA LEU A 132 8.96 -3.83 5.44
C LEU A 132 9.40 -2.74 4.47
N ARG A 133 10.08 -3.12 3.40
CA ARG A 133 10.55 -2.22 2.34
C ARG A 133 9.72 -2.41 1.07
N MET A 134 9.30 -1.31 0.46
CA MET A 134 8.57 -1.34 -0.81
C MET A 134 9.36 -0.75 -1.98
N PHE A 135 10.27 0.21 -1.69
CA PHE A 135 11.02 0.92 -2.71
C PHE A 135 12.48 0.53 -2.65
N GLU A 136 12.97 -0.05 -3.73
CA GLU A 136 14.35 -0.49 -3.93
C GLU A 136 14.75 -0.21 -5.39
N GLU A 137 16.06 -0.07 -5.61
CA GLU A 137 16.57 0.06 -6.98
C GLU A 137 16.21 -1.18 -7.80
N ASN A 138 15.78 -0.95 -9.03
CA ASN A 138 15.45 -2.00 -10.01
C ASN A 138 14.34 -2.97 -9.62
N ARG A 139 13.52 -2.66 -8.59
CA ARG A 139 12.37 -3.47 -8.20
C ARG A 139 11.08 -2.73 -8.50
N PRO A 140 10.14 -3.34 -9.30
CA PRO A 140 8.85 -2.74 -9.55
C PRO A 140 8.06 -2.53 -8.25
N ALA A 141 7.67 -1.30 -7.96
CA ALA A 141 7.04 -0.94 -6.69
C ALA A 141 5.70 -1.64 -6.46
N PHE A 142 4.89 -1.86 -7.50
CA PHE A 142 3.62 -2.58 -7.38
C PHE A 142 3.82 -4.05 -7.00
N GLN A 143 4.85 -4.71 -7.55
CA GLN A 143 5.17 -6.08 -7.14
C GLN A 143 5.58 -6.13 -5.66
N ALA A 144 6.43 -5.20 -5.23
CA ALA A 144 6.82 -5.09 -3.82
C ALA A 144 5.62 -4.81 -2.90
N ALA A 145 4.70 -3.93 -3.33
CA ALA A 145 3.46 -3.65 -2.60
C ALA A 145 2.59 -4.89 -2.41
N ARG A 146 2.47 -5.75 -3.44
CA ARG A 146 1.73 -7.03 -3.36
C ARG A 146 2.37 -8.01 -2.37
N GLU A 147 3.70 -8.11 -2.37
CA GLU A 147 4.43 -8.97 -1.42
C GLU A 147 4.26 -8.46 0.02
N VAL A 148 4.37 -7.15 0.23
CA VAL A 148 4.12 -6.51 1.52
C VAL A 148 2.68 -6.74 1.99
N PHE A 149 1.71 -6.59 1.08
CA PHE A 149 0.30 -6.87 1.34
C PHE A 149 0.09 -8.31 1.86
N GLY A 150 0.70 -9.29 1.19
CA GLY A 150 0.65 -10.70 1.62
C GLY A 150 1.30 -10.94 2.98
N LYS A 151 2.43 -10.28 3.28
CA LYS A 151 3.09 -10.37 4.59
C LYS A 151 2.23 -9.80 5.71
N ILE A 152 1.56 -8.66 5.48
CA ILE A 152 0.64 -8.04 6.45
C ILE A 152 -0.61 -8.92 6.62
N ALA A 153 -1.17 -9.46 5.55
CA ALA A 153 -2.28 -10.40 5.61
C ALA A 153 -1.93 -11.61 6.48
N LYS A 154 -0.73 -12.20 6.29
CA LYS A 154 -0.24 -13.30 7.12
C LYS A 154 -0.06 -12.90 8.59
N ALA A 155 0.53 -11.72 8.86
CA ALA A 155 0.73 -11.23 10.23
C ALA A 155 -0.59 -11.04 10.99
N THR A 156 -1.65 -10.73 10.28
CA THR A 156 -2.98 -10.42 10.84
C THR A 156 -3.98 -11.58 10.72
N GLY A 157 -3.57 -12.71 10.11
CA GLY A 157 -4.45 -13.86 9.87
C GLY A 157 -5.59 -13.53 8.91
N ARG A 158 -5.29 -12.73 7.88
CA ARG A 158 -6.22 -12.26 6.84
C ARG A 158 -5.82 -12.74 5.44
N GLU A 159 -5.18 -13.91 5.34
CA GLU A 159 -4.68 -14.44 4.07
C GLU A 159 -5.80 -14.68 3.06
N ALA A 160 -6.97 -15.14 3.51
CA ALA A 160 -8.11 -15.39 2.64
C ALA A 160 -8.70 -14.07 2.10
N GLU A 161 -8.90 -13.09 2.97
CA GLU A 161 -9.34 -11.73 2.60
C GLU A 161 -8.31 -11.06 1.70
N GLY A 162 -7.02 -11.22 2.02
CA GLY A 162 -5.92 -10.70 1.21
C GLY A 162 -5.88 -11.29 -0.19
N ALA A 163 -6.04 -12.60 -0.33
CA ALA A 163 -6.09 -13.27 -1.62
C ALA A 163 -7.31 -12.82 -2.46
N ALA A 164 -8.48 -12.68 -1.82
CA ALA A 164 -9.68 -12.18 -2.48
C ALA A 164 -9.51 -10.72 -2.96
N TYR A 165 -8.93 -9.86 -2.11
CA TYR A 165 -8.64 -8.46 -2.47
C TYR A 165 -7.69 -8.36 -3.67
N LEU A 166 -6.58 -9.12 -3.66
CA LEU A 166 -5.61 -9.11 -4.76
C LEU A 166 -6.21 -9.63 -6.07
N ALA A 167 -7.10 -10.63 -6.02
CA ALA A 167 -7.81 -11.12 -7.20
C ALA A 167 -8.78 -10.06 -7.78
N ASP A 168 -9.49 -9.32 -6.92
CA ASP A 168 -10.33 -8.19 -7.34
C ASP A 168 -9.50 -7.06 -7.96
N VAL A 169 -8.35 -6.74 -7.37
CA VAL A 169 -7.39 -5.77 -7.93
C VAL A 169 -6.93 -6.18 -9.32
N ASP A 170 -6.55 -7.44 -9.53
CA ASP A 170 -6.10 -7.93 -10.83
C ASP A 170 -7.21 -7.81 -11.90
N ALA A 171 -8.45 -8.12 -11.55
CA ALA A 171 -9.60 -7.98 -12.44
C ALA A 171 -9.86 -6.51 -12.81
N LYS A 172 -9.83 -5.60 -11.83
CA LYS A 172 -10.02 -4.16 -12.04
C LYS A 172 -8.87 -3.53 -12.83
N LEU A 173 -7.62 -3.92 -12.60
CA LEU A 173 -6.48 -3.44 -13.39
C LEU A 173 -6.63 -3.85 -14.88
N ALA A 174 -7.08 -5.08 -15.16
CA ALA A 174 -7.33 -5.52 -16.52
C ALA A 174 -8.46 -4.71 -17.18
N GLU A 175 -9.56 -4.43 -16.48
CA GLU A 175 -10.68 -3.60 -16.94
C GLU A 175 -10.21 -2.16 -17.21
N TYR A 176 -9.60 -1.50 -16.21
CA TYR A 176 -9.11 -0.13 -16.36
C TYR A 176 -8.08 -0.01 -17.47
N GLY A 177 -7.19 -0.98 -17.61
CA GLY A 177 -6.22 -1.00 -18.68
C GLY A 177 -6.85 -1.09 -20.08
N ALA A 178 -7.89 -1.90 -20.24
CA ALA A 178 -8.62 -1.99 -21.50
C ALA A 178 -9.31 -0.65 -21.87
N ARG A 179 -9.96 -0.02 -20.89
CA ARG A 179 -10.63 1.28 -21.03
C ARG A 179 -9.63 2.39 -21.35
N THR A 180 -8.52 2.47 -20.60
CA THR A 180 -7.45 3.46 -20.84
C THR A 180 -6.90 3.35 -22.26
N ARG A 181 -6.56 2.14 -22.73
CA ARG A 181 -6.05 1.94 -24.09
C ARG A 181 -7.08 2.30 -25.17
N ALA A 182 -8.35 1.99 -24.93
CA ALA A 182 -9.41 2.35 -25.88
C ALA A 182 -9.58 3.87 -26.02
N ALA A 183 -9.50 4.60 -24.90
CA ALA A 183 -9.62 6.06 -24.89
C ALA A 183 -8.34 6.75 -25.41
N LEU A 184 -7.16 6.20 -25.09
CA LEU A 184 -5.86 6.77 -25.49
C LEU A 184 -5.59 6.62 -27.00
N GLY A 185 -6.05 5.52 -27.60
CA GLY A 185 -5.76 5.15 -28.98
C GLY A 185 -4.48 4.32 -29.15
N PRO A 186 -4.32 3.64 -30.31
CA PRO A 186 -3.30 2.60 -30.50
C PRO A 186 -1.87 3.11 -30.55
N ASP A 187 -1.65 4.36 -30.96
CA ASP A 187 -0.32 4.92 -31.23
C ASP A 187 0.21 5.79 -30.09
N GLN A 188 -0.55 5.91 -29.00
CA GLN A 188 -0.18 6.76 -27.88
C GLN A 188 0.35 5.96 -26.69
N GLN A 189 1.41 6.51 -26.10
CA GLN A 189 1.99 6.08 -24.83
C GLN A 189 1.86 7.23 -23.82
N LEU A 190 1.96 6.94 -22.54
CA LEU A 190 1.85 7.91 -21.47
C LEU A 190 3.19 8.23 -20.84
N ASN A 191 3.44 9.49 -20.57
CA ASN A 191 4.43 9.97 -19.64
C ASN A 191 3.71 10.42 -18.36
N ILE A 192 4.06 9.88 -17.21
CA ILE A 192 3.54 10.34 -15.91
C ILE A 192 4.59 11.25 -15.31
N ILE A 193 4.19 12.50 -15.03
CA ILE A 193 5.08 13.51 -14.47
C ILE A 193 4.48 14.18 -13.24
N TYR A 194 5.32 14.80 -12.43
CA TYR A 194 4.89 15.77 -11.44
C TYR A 194 5.80 17.00 -11.45
N PHE A 195 5.29 18.13 -11.00
CA PHE A 195 6.03 19.39 -10.96
C PHE A 195 6.61 19.60 -9.56
N PHE A 196 7.93 19.72 -9.46
CA PHE A 196 8.59 20.14 -8.23
C PHE A 196 8.53 21.68 -8.05
N ASP A 197 8.71 22.37 -9.14
CA ASP A 197 8.68 23.83 -9.25
C ASP A 197 8.37 24.24 -10.70
N GLU A 198 8.46 25.54 -11.01
CA GLU A 198 8.17 26.11 -12.33
C GLU A 198 9.15 25.72 -13.45
N SER A 199 10.23 25.01 -13.14
CA SER A 199 11.29 24.64 -14.08
C SER A 199 11.70 23.17 -13.98
N THR A 200 11.34 22.51 -12.91
CA THR A 200 11.79 21.14 -12.57
C THR A 200 10.61 20.18 -12.55
N ILE A 201 10.74 19.10 -13.31
CA ILE A 201 9.78 18.00 -13.33
C ILE A 201 10.41 16.70 -12.77
N GLY A 202 9.56 15.82 -12.26
CA GLY A 202 9.87 14.42 -12.06
C GLY A 202 9.17 13.59 -13.14
N MET A 203 9.88 12.66 -13.77
CA MET A 203 9.30 11.68 -14.68
C MET A 203 9.35 10.31 -14.03
N PHE A 204 8.19 9.68 -13.86
CA PHE A 204 8.11 8.32 -13.33
C PHE A 204 8.51 7.32 -14.41
N GLY A 205 9.34 6.34 -14.05
CA GLY A 205 9.78 5.26 -14.91
C GLY A 205 9.20 3.90 -14.52
N ASP A 206 9.68 2.85 -15.17
CA ASP A 206 9.13 1.49 -15.09
C ASP A 206 9.06 0.90 -13.68
N THR A 207 10.02 1.22 -12.81
CA THR A 207 10.08 0.69 -11.44
C THR A 207 9.23 1.48 -10.44
N SER A 208 8.74 2.66 -10.83
CA SER A 208 7.84 3.45 -9.99
C SER A 208 6.51 2.75 -9.73
N LEU A 209 5.73 3.23 -8.75
CA LEU A 209 4.37 2.74 -8.56
C LEU A 209 3.52 2.98 -9.83
N PRO A 210 3.44 4.22 -10.39
CA PRO A 210 2.72 4.45 -11.64
C PRO A 210 3.17 3.53 -12.79
N GLY A 211 4.48 3.44 -13.04
CA GLY A 211 5.00 2.65 -14.15
C GLY A 211 4.71 1.16 -14.00
N SER A 212 4.91 0.60 -12.81
CA SER A 212 4.63 -0.82 -12.56
C SER A 212 3.13 -1.15 -12.53
N VAL A 213 2.26 -0.21 -12.14
CA VAL A 213 0.81 -0.35 -12.24
C VAL A 213 0.37 -0.28 -13.70
N MET A 214 0.88 0.69 -14.48
CA MET A 214 0.60 0.76 -15.93
C MET A 214 1.02 -0.51 -16.67
N ALA A 215 2.15 -1.10 -16.30
CA ALA A 215 2.57 -2.40 -16.83
C ALA A 215 1.55 -3.51 -16.50
N ALA A 216 1.05 -3.56 -15.26
CA ALA A 216 0.01 -4.51 -14.85
C ALA A 216 -1.33 -4.27 -15.57
N MET A 217 -1.67 -3.01 -15.89
CA MET A 217 -2.81 -2.62 -16.73
C MET A 217 -2.60 -2.90 -18.23
N ASN A 218 -1.39 -3.28 -18.64
CA ASN A 218 -0.98 -3.34 -20.05
C ASN A 218 -1.19 -2.00 -20.78
N VAL A 219 -0.94 -0.87 -20.08
CA VAL A 219 -0.97 0.49 -20.65
C VAL A 219 0.47 0.90 -20.98
N PRO A 220 0.76 1.30 -22.23
CA PRO A 220 2.14 1.59 -22.62
C PRO A 220 2.65 2.89 -22.00
N MET A 221 3.85 2.81 -21.42
CA MET A 221 4.61 3.94 -20.91
C MET A 221 5.63 4.39 -21.95
N ALA A 222 5.92 5.68 -22.03
CA ALA A 222 6.90 6.20 -23.02
C ALA A 222 8.30 6.32 -22.43
N PHE A 223 8.44 6.67 -21.16
CA PHE A 223 9.72 6.89 -20.52
C PHE A 223 10.26 5.61 -19.89
N HIS A 224 11.42 5.13 -20.38
CA HIS A 224 12.15 3.95 -19.90
C HIS A 224 13.59 4.30 -19.46
N GLY A 225 13.82 5.56 -19.07
CA GLY A 225 15.13 6.03 -18.66
C GLY A 225 15.51 5.62 -17.24
N GLU A 226 16.75 5.94 -16.86
CA GLU A 226 17.25 5.71 -15.51
C GLU A 226 16.46 6.51 -14.48
N VAL A 227 16.17 5.89 -13.34
CA VAL A 227 15.42 6.47 -12.24
C VAL A 227 16.12 6.22 -10.91
N ASN A 228 15.81 7.04 -9.91
CA ASN A 228 16.27 6.82 -8.54
C ASN A 228 15.51 5.67 -7.85
N LYS A 229 15.87 5.35 -6.60
CA LYS A 229 15.20 4.30 -5.80
C LYS A 229 13.68 4.50 -5.63
N TRP A 230 13.17 5.72 -5.82
CA TRP A 230 11.74 6.03 -5.76
C TRP A 230 11.02 5.87 -7.11
N GLY A 231 11.76 5.47 -8.14
CA GLY A 231 11.24 5.21 -9.47
C GLY A 231 11.03 6.44 -10.35
N PHE A 232 11.70 7.58 -10.10
CA PHE A 232 11.61 8.75 -10.97
C PHE A 232 12.98 9.36 -11.31
N ALA A 233 13.06 9.96 -12.50
CA ALA A 233 14.12 10.86 -12.91
C ALA A 233 13.70 12.31 -12.60
N ARG A 234 14.67 13.20 -12.30
CA ARG A 234 14.45 14.62 -12.03
C ARG A 234 15.25 15.47 -12.99
N GLY A 235 14.61 16.46 -13.62
CA GLY A 235 15.27 17.37 -14.56
C GLY A 235 14.34 18.51 -14.96
N GLY A 236 14.79 19.30 -15.92
CA GLY A 236 13.96 20.31 -16.56
C GLY A 236 13.08 19.73 -17.67
N LEU A 237 12.45 20.60 -18.47
CA LEU A 237 11.60 20.19 -19.60
C LEU A 237 12.37 19.45 -20.70
N GLU A 238 13.69 19.57 -20.76
CA GLU A 238 14.54 18.80 -21.66
C GLU A 238 14.44 17.27 -21.41
N LEU A 239 14.06 16.87 -20.19
CA LEU A 239 13.88 15.45 -19.84
C LEU A 239 12.69 14.82 -20.60
N ILE A 240 11.57 15.58 -20.76
CA ILE A 240 10.39 15.09 -21.47
C ILE A 240 10.42 15.37 -22.97
N ALA A 241 11.26 16.28 -23.44
CA ALA A 241 11.33 16.69 -24.84
C ALA A 241 11.48 15.52 -25.86
N PRO A 242 12.29 14.50 -25.62
CA PRO A 242 12.39 13.33 -26.50
C PRO A 242 11.07 12.57 -26.68
N TYR A 243 10.16 12.67 -25.72
CA TYR A 243 8.87 11.99 -25.64
C TYR A 243 7.69 12.89 -26.03
N ALA A 244 7.95 14.08 -26.57
CA ALA A 244 6.93 15.12 -26.83
C ALA A 244 5.79 14.65 -27.77
N LYS A 245 6.01 13.62 -28.58
CA LYS A 245 4.97 13.03 -29.45
C LYS A 245 3.96 12.17 -28.71
N GLN A 246 4.24 11.80 -27.48
CA GLN A 246 3.39 10.96 -26.64
C GLN A 246 2.53 11.83 -25.70
N SER A 247 1.53 11.25 -25.09
CA SER A 247 0.65 11.94 -24.14
C SER A 247 1.34 12.14 -22.78
N VAL A 248 0.92 13.17 -22.07
CA VAL A 248 1.45 13.53 -20.74
C VAL A 248 0.33 13.59 -19.74
N VAL A 249 0.54 12.95 -18.59
CA VAL A 249 -0.32 13.05 -17.41
C VAL A 249 0.49 13.67 -16.30
N TYR A 250 0.07 14.84 -15.81
CA TYR A 250 0.67 15.44 -14.62
C TYR A 250 -0.16 15.13 -13.38
N THR A 251 0.52 14.94 -12.24
CA THR A 251 -0.12 14.52 -10.99
C THR A 251 -0.29 15.71 -10.06
N ASN A 252 -1.44 15.77 -9.40
CA ASN A 252 -1.73 16.75 -8.34
C ASN A 252 -1.26 16.24 -6.94
N PRO A 253 -1.14 17.16 -5.94
CA PRO A 253 -1.45 18.58 -6.02
C PRO A 253 -0.29 19.39 -6.63
N VAL A 254 -0.61 20.32 -7.50
CA VAL A 254 0.32 21.31 -8.04
C VAL A 254 -0.27 22.70 -7.80
N PRO A 255 0.45 23.64 -7.15
CA PRO A 255 -0.02 25.01 -7.00
C PRO A 255 -0.26 25.68 -8.36
N ASP A 256 -1.39 26.38 -8.51
CA ASP A 256 -1.78 27.08 -9.75
C ASP A 256 -0.65 27.96 -10.30
N ALA A 257 0.07 28.68 -9.43
CA ALA A 257 1.18 29.52 -9.82
C ALA A 257 2.33 28.78 -10.51
N ILE A 258 2.53 27.49 -10.19
CA ILE A 258 3.52 26.62 -10.86
C ILE A 258 2.97 26.20 -12.21
N LEU A 259 1.71 25.74 -12.28
CA LEU A 259 1.06 25.35 -13.53
C LEU A 259 1.03 26.52 -14.52
N ASP A 260 0.61 27.72 -14.10
CA ASP A 260 0.54 28.92 -14.92
C ASP A 260 1.90 29.23 -15.57
N LYS A 261 2.98 29.22 -14.79
CA LYS A 261 4.32 29.50 -15.30
C LYS A 261 4.83 28.40 -16.23
N MET A 262 4.64 27.14 -15.86
CA MET A 262 5.05 26.00 -16.66
C MET A 262 4.34 26.01 -18.01
N PHE A 263 3.01 26.15 -18.02
CA PHE A 263 2.19 26.16 -19.23
C PHE A 263 2.39 27.42 -20.08
N ALA A 264 2.76 28.55 -19.46
CA ALA A 264 3.13 29.76 -20.19
C ALA A 264 4.50 29.67 -20.87
N SER A 265 5.38 28.75 -20.44
CA SER A 265 6.75 28.67 -20.95
C SER A 265 6.78 28.37 -22.45
N PRO A 266 7.67 29.00 -23.22
CA PRO A 266 7.80 28.74 -24.67
C PRO A 266 8.09 27.25 -24.95
N MET A 267 8.94 26.62 -24.14
CA MET A 267 9.31 25.22 -24.34
C MET A 267 8.11 24.29 -24.19
N TRP A 268 7.26 24.47 -23.16
CA TRP A 268 6.05 23.70 -22.98
C TRP A 268 5.07 23.87 -24.16
N LYS A 269 4.86 25.14 -24.60
CA LYS A 269 3.98 25.47 -25.72
C LYS A 269 4.43 24.85 -27.06
N PHE A 270 5.73 24.65 -27.25
CA PHE A 270 6.28 24.03 -28.46
C PHE A 270 6.21 22.50 -28.48
N MET A 271 5.97 21.85 -27.34
CA MET A 271 5.85 20.40 -27.27
C MET A 271 4.66 19.90 -28.08
N ASP A 272 4.83 18.78 -28.77
CA ASP A 272 3.77 18.18 -29.60
C ASP A 272 2.55 17.77 -28.78
N PHE A 273 2.72 17.31 -27.54
CA PHE A 273 1.61 16.96 -26.66
C PHE A 273 0.75 18.19 -26.31
N THR A 274 1.34 19.36 -26.11
CA THR A 274 0.60 20.61 -25.88
C THR A 274 -0.15 21.04 -27.11
N ARG A 275 0.55 21.08 -28.26
CA ARG A 275 -0.01 21.52 -29.55
C ARG A 275 -1.13 20.62 -30.08
N ASN A 276 -1.14 19.37 -29.69
CA ASN A 276 -2.13 18.37 -30.10
C ASN A 276 -3.13 18.02 -28.99
N ASN A 277 -3.20 18.84 -27.93
CA ASN A 277 -4.12 18.68 -26.82
C ASN A 277 -4.05 17.28 -26.18
N ARG A 278 -2.86 16.88 -25.70
CA ARG A 278 -2.59 15.56 -25.11
C ARG A 278 -1.96 15.67 -23.72
N VAL A 279 -2.38 16.68 -22.98
CA VAL A 279 -1.99 16.89 -21.58
C VAL A 279 -3.20 16.57 -20.71
N TYR A 280 -3.03 15.67 -19.78
CA TYR A 280 -4.10 15.21 -18.90
C TYR A 280 -3.73 15.55 -17.45
N GLU A 281 -4.73 15.81 -16.65
CA GLU A 281 -4.61 16.05 -15.23
C GLU A 281 -5.00 14.81 -14.46
N LEU A 282 -4.16 14.39 -13.51
CA LEU A 282 -4.46 13.31 -12.58
C LEU A 282 -4.82 13.91 -11.22
N PRO A 283 -6.00 13.59 -10.65
CA PRO A 283 -6.33 13.97 -9.28
C PRO A 283 -5.30 13.47 -8.26
N VAL A 284 -5.35 14.03 -7.06
CA VAL A 284 -4.44 13.64 -5.98
C VAL A 284 -4.52 12.13 -5.72
N VAL A 285 -3.38 11.47 -5.76
CA VAL A 285 -3.20 10.07 -5.39
C VAL A 285 -1.79 9.83 -4.88
N TRP A 286 -1.65 9.03 -3.84
CA TRP A 286 -0.36 8.76 -3.23
C TRP A 286 0.51 7.85 -4.11
N MET A 287 1.55 8.42 -4.74
CA MET A 287 2.44 7.71 -5.67
C MET A 287 3.46 6.78 -4.99
N TYR A 288 3.47 6.75 -3.66
CA TYR A 288 4.35 5.91 -2.84
C TYR A 288 3.56 4.99 -1.92
N GLY A 289 2.33 4.67 -2.31
CA GLY A 289 1.41 3.81 -1.55
C GLY A 289 1.59 2.32 -1.81
N GLY A 290 0.69 1.53 -1.22
CA GLY A 290 0.59 0.09 -1.40
C GLY A 290 -0.38 -0.31 -2.51
N VAL A 291 -1.00 -1.49 -2.34
CA VAL A 291 -1.97 -2.02 -3.32
C VAL A 291 -3.23 -1.15 -3.44
N PRO A 292 -3.83 -0.61 -2.35
CA PRO A 292 -4.99 0.28 -2.49
C PRO A 292 -4.69 1.55 -3.29
N SER A 293 -3.61 2.27 -2.98
CA SER A 293 -3.18 3.44 -3.77
C SER A 293 -2.89 3.08 -5.22
N SER A 294 -2.34 1.90 -5.48
CA SER A 294 -2.10 1.40 -6.85
C SER A 294 -3.41 1.24 -7.63
N LEU A 295 -4.42 0.65 -7.00
CA LEU A 295 -5.75 0.50 -7.60
C LEU A 295 -6.42 1.86 -7.83
N ARG A 296 -6.31 2.78 -6.86
CA ARG A 296 -6.85 4.14 -6.98
C ARG A 296 -6.14 4.91 -8.11
N PHE A 297 -4.81 4.81 -8.23
CA PHE A 297 -4.07 5.37 -9.36
C PHE A 297 -4.62 4.85 -10.69
N ALA A 298 -4.80 3.53 -10.85
CA ALA A 298 -5.32 2.93 -12.07
C ALA A 298 -6.72 3.45 -12.43
N LYS A 299 -7.62 3.56 -11.44
CA LYS A 299 -8.96 4.14 -11.61
C LYS A 299 -8.88 5.58 -12.09
N LEU A 300 -8.18 6.45 -11.34
CA LEU A 300 -8.08 7.88 -11.62
C LEU A 300 -7.39 8.16 -12.96
N LEU A 301 -6.35 7.39 -13.31
CA LEU A 301 -5.70 7.49 -14.63
C LEU A 301 -6.69 7.18 -15.74
N THR A 302 -7.47 6.12 -15.59
CA THR A 302 -8.49 5.73 -16.58
C THR A 302 -9.53 6.83 -16.77
N GLU A 303 -10.09 7.31 -15.66
CA GLU A 303 -11.09 8.39 -15.66
C GLU A 303 -10.52 9.69 -16.26
N SER A 304 -9.27 10.06 -15.92
CA SER A 304 -8.62 11.24 -16.50
C SER A 304 -8.45 11.14 -18.02
N ILE A 305 -8.07 9.97 -18.53
CA ILE A 305 -7.93 9.77 -19.98
C ILE A 305 -9.29 9.77 -20.68
N GLU A 306 -10.33 9.14 -20.10
CA GLU A 306 -11.70 9.12 -20.65
C GLU A 306 -12.37 10.51 -20.64
N ASN A 307 -12.12 11.32 -19.61
CA ASN A 307 -12.64 12.69 -19.51
C ASN A 307 -12.00 13.65 -20.51
N GLY A 308 -10.87 13.27 -21.08
CA GLY A 308 -10.15 14.04 -22.08
C GLY A 308 -9.07 14.94 -21.49
N PRO A 309 -8.30 15.60 -22.37
CA PRO A 309 -7.18 16.44 -21.96
C PRO A 309 -7.61 17.66 -21.13
N HIS A 310 -6.71 18.07 -20.25
CA HIS A 310 -6.84 19.34 -19.54
C HIS A 310 -6.82 20.51 -20.53
N GLN A 311 -7.84 21.41 -20.45
CA GLN A 311 -8.04 22.54 -21.36
C GLN A 311 -7.38 23.82 -20.83
#